data_ea739b1f291e84380c99737e2a7dd1a9
#
_entry.id   ea739b1f291e84380c99737e2a7dd1a9
#
_cell.length_a   1.000
_cell.length_b   1.000
_cell.length_c   1.000
_cell.angle_alpha   90.00
_cell.angle_beta   90.00
_cell.angle_gamma   90.00
#
_symmetry.space_group_name_H-M   'P 1'
#
loop_
_entity.id
_entity.type
_entity.pdbx_description
1 polymer ?
#
loop_
_entity_poly.entity_id
_entity_poly.type
_entity_poly.pdbx_seq_one_letter_code
_entity_poly.pdbx_strand_id
1 'polypeptide(L)' 'MRYFPEQDVIHLAITDEDEMESMEISPNITAELNAEGDLIGIEILKASTFLRDFILESTQAKLMH' A
#
# COMPACT_ATOMS: atom_id res chain seq x y z
N MET A 1 -7.23 -7.23 -2.83
CA MET A 1 -6.53 -6.04 -3.34
C MET A 1 -7.38 -5.37 -4.40
N ARG A 2 -7.43 -4.07 -4.37
CA ARG A 2 -8.25 -3.32 -5.29
C ARG A 2 -7.48 -2.11 -5.81
N TYR A 3 -7.47 -1.94 -7.13
CA TYR A 3 -6.78 -0.83 -7.77
C TYR A 3 -7.79 0.15 -8.36
N PHE A 4 -7.58 1.44 -8.12
CA PHE A 4 -8.42 2.51 -8.62
C PHE A 4 -7.61 3.32 -9.65
N PRO A 5 -7.74 3.03 -10.95
CA PRO A 5 -6.85 3.62 -11.95
C PRO A 5 -6.96 5.13 -12.09
N GLU A 6 -8.14 5.71 -11.85
CA GLU A 6 -8.30 7.15 -11.98
C GLU A 6 -7.53 7.93 -10.92
N GLN A 7 -7.43 7.39 -9.71
CA GLN A 7 -6.71 8.01 -8.61
C GLN A 7 -5.29 7.46 -8.48
N ASP A 8 -4.98 6.38 -9.18
CA ASP A 8 -3.72 5.65 -9.06
C ASP A 8 -3.47 5.20 -7.61
N VAL A 9 -4.49 4.54 -7.04
CA VAL A 9 -4.50 4.08 -5.66
C VAL A 9 -4.72 2.57 -5.62
N ILE A 10 -3.94 1.88 -4.79
CA ILE A 10 -4.20 0.48 -4.46
C ILE A 10 -4.70 0.41 -3.02
N HIS A 11 -5.78 -0.31 -2.81
CA HIS A 11 -6.30 -0.60 -1.47
C HIS A 11 -6.20 -2.10 -1.21
N LEU A 12 -5.51 -2.46 -0.14
CA LEU A 12 -5.33 -3.84 0.28
C LEU A 12 -6.06 -4.05 1.60
N ALA A 13 -7.16 -4.79 1.56
CA ALA A 13 -7.92 -5.12 2.76
C ALA A 13 -7.38 -6.40 3.38
N ILE A 14 -7.01 -6.33 4.65
CA ILE A 14 -6.53 -7.49 5.41
C ILE A 14 -7.70 -8.17 6.12
N THR A 15 -8.60 -7.36 6.68
CA THR A 15 -9.82 -7.86 7.32
C THR A 15 -11.01 -6.99 6.90
N ASP A 16 -12.23 -7.41 7.26
CA ASP A 16 -13.46 -6.66 6.98
C ASP A 16 -13.86 -5.74 8.13
N GLU A 17 -13.00 -5.57 9.11
CA GLU A 17 -13.30 -4.72 10.25
C GLU A 17 -13.38 -3.25 9.86
N ASP A 18 -14.14 -2.48 10.63
CA ASP A 18 -14.28 -1.05 10.39
C ASP A 18 -13.00 -0.31 10.73
N GLU A 19 -12.60 0.58 9.83
CA GLU A 19 -11.48 1.46 10.09
C GLU A 19 -11.87 2.49 11.14
N MET A 20 -11.09 2.56 12.21
CA MET A 20 -11.29 3.54 13.29
C MET A 20 -10.21 4.60 13.29
N GLU A 21 -9.05 4.29 12.73
CA GLU A 21 -7.91 5.17 12.74
C GLU A 21 -7.04 4.89 11.52
N SER A 22 -6.33 5.91 11.04
CA SER A 22 -5.37 5.73 9.98
C SER A 22 -4.04 6.35 10.38
N MET A 23 -2.95 5.76 9.88
CA MET A 23 -1.61 6.23 10.18
C MET A 23 -0.79 6.26 8.90
N GLU A 24 -0.19 7.40 8.59
CA GLU A 24 0.71 7.52 7.46
C GLU A 24 2.06 6.88 7.81
N ILE A 25 2.40 5.80 7.09
CA ILE A 25 3.66 5.09 7.30
C ILE A 25 4.79 5.76 6.53
N SER A 26 4.47 6.22 5.32
CA SER A 26 5.40 6.94 4.46
C SER A 26 4.57 7.89 3.59
N PRO A 27 5.17 8.79 2.81
CA PRO A 27 4.42 9.83 2.11
C PRO A 27 3.26 9.33 1.25
N ASN A 28 3.31 8.11 0.76
CA ASN A 28 2.26 7.58 -0.11
C ASN A 28 1.62 6.30 0.41
N ILE A 29 1.88 5.92 1.66
CA ILE A 29 1.36 4.68 2.22
C ILE A 29 0.68 4.96 3.56
N THR A 30 -0.60 4.59 3.65
CA THR A 30 -1.40 4.79 4.85
C THR A 30 -1.85 3.43 5.39
N ALA A 31 -1.61 3.20 6.67
CA ALA A 31 -2.13 2.03 7.36
C ALA A 31 -3.51 2.33 7.92
N GLU A 32 -4.43 1.38 7.78
CA GLU A 32 -5.77 1.47 8.35
C GLU A 32 -5.85 0.55 9.56
N LEU A 33 -6.31 1.09 10.67
CA LEU A 33 -6.31 0.39 11.96
C LEU A 33 -7.73 0.28 12.50
N ASN A 34 -7.99 -0.79 13.26
CA ASN A 34 -9.26 -0.94 13.95
C ASN A 34 -9.22 -0.24 15.33
N ALA A 35 -10.27 -0.39 16.11
CA ALA A 35 -10.36 0.24 17.44
C ALA A 35 -9.28 -0.23 18.40
N GLU A 36 -8.71 -1.39 18.17
CA GLU A 36 -7.66 -1.98 19.02
C GLU A 36 -6.25 -1.65 18.55
N GLY A 37 -6.14 -0.90 17.45
CA GLY A 37 -4.84 -0.53 16.89
C GLY A 37 -4.22 -1.59 16.00
N ASP A 38 -4.98 -2.63 15.62
CA ASP A 38 -4.49 -3.67 14.73
C ASP A 38 -4.60 -3.23 13.28
N LEU A 39 -3.65 -3.65 12.46
CA LEU A 39 -3.63 -3.33 11.03
C LEU A 39 -4.72 -4.13 10.31
N ILE A 40 -5.63 -3.42 9.64
CA ILE A 40 -6.74 -4.05 8.92
C ILE A 40 -6.71 -3.77 7.43
N GLY A 41 -5.89 -2.83 6.98
CA GLY A 41 -5.76 -2.51 5.57
C GLY A 41 -4.62 -1.56 5.29
N ILE A 42 -4.30 -1.43 4.02
CA ILE A 42 -3.25 -0.51 3.56
C ILE A 42 -3.74 0.18 2.30
N GLU A 43 -3.49 1.48 2.21
CA GLU A 43 -3.75 2.27 1.02
C GLU A 43 -2.45 2.82 0.48
N ILE A 44 -2.21 2.59 -0.82
CA ILE A 44 -1.00 3.07 -1.49
C ILE A 44 -1.40 4.10 -2.53
N LEU A 45 -0.97 5.34 -2.32
CA LEU A 45 -1.17 6.42 -3.27
C LEU A 45 -0.04 6.43 -4.29
N LYS A 46 -0.32 6.93 -5.50
CA LYS A 46 0.64 6.91 -6.61
C LYS A 46 1.18 5.49 -6.83
N ALA A 47 0.27 4.54 -6.86
CA ALA A 47 0.59 3.12 -6.85
C ALA A 47 1.45 2.69 -8.04
N SER A 48 1.21 3.25 -9.23
CA SER A 48 1.98 2.89 -10.41
C SER A 48 3.46 3.25 -10.26
N THR A 49 3.76 4.39 -9.65
CA THR A 49 5.13 4.81 -9.38
C THR A 49 5.79 3.89 -8.36
N PHE A 50 5.07 3.56 -7.30
CA PHE A 50 5.56 2.64 -6.27
C PHE A 50 5.91 1.27 -6.87
N LEU A 51 5.00 0.71 -7.66
CA LEU A 51 5.21 -0.61 -8.26
C LEU A 51 6.35 -0.58 -9.28
N ARG A 52 6.43 0.48 -10.09
CA ARG A 52 7.51 0.63 -11.05
C ARG A 52 8.87 0.63 -10.37
N ASP A 53 9.02 1.43 -9.32
CA ASP A 53 10.28 1.53 -8.61
C ASP A 53 10.65 0.21 -7.94
N PHE A 54 9.65 -0.46 -7.36
CA PHE A 54 9.85 -1.77 -6.75
C PHE A 54 10.32 -2.81 -7.77
N ILE A 55 9.68 -2.83 -8.94
CA ILE A 55 10.05 -3.77 -10.01
C ILE A 55 11.43 -3.48 -10.55
N LEU A 56 11.78 -2.21 -10.73
CA LEU A 56 13.11 -1.82 -11.20
C LEU A 56 14.19 -2.26 -10.22
N GLU A 57 13.99 -2.05 -8.94
CA GLU A 57 14.93 -2.51 -7.91
C GLU A 57 15.09 -4.02 -7.94
N SER A 58 14.01 -4.75 -8.03
CA SER A 58 14.04 -6.20 -8.07
C SER A 58 14.77 -6.72 -9.32
N THR A 59 14.54 -6.08 -10.46
CA THR A 59 15.20 -6.44 -11.71
C THR A 59 16.70 -6.17 -11.64
N GLN A 60 17.09 -5.03 -11.10
CA GLN A 60 18.49 -4.68 -10.92
C GLN A 60 19.19 -5.66 -9.98
N ALA A 61 18.54 -6.02 -8.89
CA ALA A 61 19.09 -6.99 -7.96
C ALA A 61 19.35 -8.34 -8.62
N LYS A 62 18.44 -8.79 -9.49
CA LYS A 62 18.60 -10.04 -10.24
C LYS A 62 19.75 -9.96 -11.23
N LEU A 63 19.90 -8.83 -11.89
CA LEU A 63 20.96 -8.66 -12.90
C LEU A 63 22.34 -8.59 -12.28
N MET A 64 22.43 -8.22 -10.99
CA MET A 64 23.70 -8.12 -10.30
C MET A 64 24.14 -9.45 -9.67
N HIS A 65 23.32 -10.46 -9.78
CA HIS A 65 23.65 -11.80 -9.38
C HIS A 65 24.12 -12.60 -10.59
#